data_c7b1380383e2136b5adc846a2149a337
#
_entry.id   c7b1380383e2136b5adc846a2149a337
#
_cell.length_a   1.000
_cell.length_b   1.000
_cell.length_c   1.000
_cell.angle_alpha   90.00
_cell.angle_beta   90.00
_cell.angle_gamma   90.00
#
_symmetry.space_group_name_H-M   'P 1'
#
loop_
_entity.id
_entity.type
_entity.pdbx_description
1 polymer ?
#
loop_
_entity_poly.entity_id
_entity_poly.type
_entity_poly.pdbx_seq_one_letter_code
_entity_poly.pdbx_strand_id
1 'polypeptide(L)'
;MKYTYLTWALCLACASVAFTACSDDEKPENEIPISTTYGKYVGTYEAYLPDGTLSKDGKSQVMRIIKGENSDTLYMDQIRFTDKVHYAFDIRFDGIKLMEDGKTLKLASATSVPEMIWKNEWTTMPQYTISGFSGRFTADSLYLDFKCGENILTYAGKYSIK
;
A
#
# COMPACT_ATOMS: atom_id res chain seq x y z
N MET A 1 64.60 57.41 30.02
CA MET A 1 65.20 56.11 29.73
C MET A 1 64.12 55.28 29.07
N LYS A 2 64.15 55.18 27.71
CA LYS A 2 64.63 54.01 27.01
C LYS A 2 63.93 52.73 27.51
N TYR A 3 63.11 51.97 26.73
CA TYR A 3 63.37 51.35 25.40
C TYR A 3 62.06 50.93 24.77
N THR A 4 61.91 51.25 23.54
CA THR A 4 61.40 50.55 22.39
C THR A 4 61.61 49.01 22.44
N TYR A 5 60.66 48.23 22.01
CA TYR A 5 60.78 47.04 21.16
C TYR A 5 59.39 46.64 20.70
N LEU A 6 59.07 46.90 19.50
CA LEU A 6 59.33 46.12 18.28
C LEU A 6 58.35 44.90 18.19
N THR A 7 57.35 45.25 17.42
CA THR A 7 56.68 44.35 16.44
C THR A 7 57.11 42.88 16.42
N TRP A 8 56.13 42.01 16.57
CA TRP A 8 56.00 40.86 15.71
C TRP A 8 54.53 40.58 15.43
N ALA A 9 54.15 40.96 14.22
CA ALA A 9 52.92 40.48 13.60
C ALA A 9 53.04 38.99 13.34
N LEU A 10 52.30 38.17 14.07
CA LEU A 10 52.09 36.78 13.71
C LEU A 10 50.68 36.67 13.17
N CYS A 11 50.54 36.72 11.86
CA CYS A 11 49.36 36.30 11.16
C CYS A 11 49.12 34.83 11.43
N LEU A 12 48.28 34.52 12.43
CA LEU A 12 47.66 33.22 12.51
C LEU A 12 46.48 33.26 11.54
N ALA A 13 46.69 32.76 10.35
CA ALA A 13 45.66 32.35 9.47
C ALA A 13 44.85 31.23 10.13
N CYS A 14 43.78 31.61 10.85
CA CYS A 14 42.73 30.65 11.22
C CYS A 14 42.12 30.15 9.92
N ALA A 15 42.62 29.02 9.46
CA ALA A 15 41.88 28.19 8.53
C ALA A 15 40.59 27.78 9.20
N SER A 16 39.53 28.53 8.98
CA SER A 16 38.16 28.11 9.24
C SER A 16 37.87 26.95 8.34
N VAL A 17 38.13 25.75 8.86
CA VAL A 17 37.56 24.53 8.33
C VAL A 17 36.06 24.69 8.48
N ALA A 18 35.41 25.14 7.42
CA ALA A 18 33.98 24.98 7.27
C ALA A 18 33.72 23.47 7.25
N PHE A 19 33.38 22.90 8.39
CA PHE A 19 32.65 21.69 8.40
C PHE A 19 31.31 22.00 7.70
N THR A 20 31.25 21.80 6.41
CA THR A 20 30.01 21.49 5.76
C THR A 20 29.57 20.17 6.41
N ALA A 21 28.78 20.30 7.46
CA ALA A 21 27.89 19.23 7.83
C ALA A 21 27.02 19.00 6.59
N CYS A 22 27.41 18.06 5.77
CA CYS A 22 26.44 17.33 5.00
C CYS A 22 25.51 16.72 6.04
N SER A 23 24.42 17.41 6.34
CA SER A 23 23.24 16.72 6.74
C SER A 23 22.90 15.87 5.51
N ASP A 24 23.40 14.65 5.50
CA ASP A 24 22.70 13.59 4.83
C ASP A 24 21.31 13.62 5.49
N ASP A 25 20.39 14.33 4.84
CA ASP A 25 18.99 14.06 4.98
C ASP A 25 18.86 12.59 4.58
N GLU A 26 19.05 11.70 5.56
CA GLU A 26 18.58 10.33 5.46
C GLU A 26 17.08 10.47 5.19
N LYS A 27 16.74 10.50 3.89
CA LYS A 27 15.39 10.22 3.47
C LYS A 27 15.00 8.97 4.22
N PRO A 28 13.92 9.01 5.01
CA PRO A 28 13.49 7.82 5.71
C PRO A 28 13.35 6.73 4.66
N GLU A 29 14.13 5.68 4.78
CA GLU A 29 14.35 4.58 3.82
C GLU A 29 13.05 3.82 3.48
N ASN A 30 11.89 4.34 3.89
CA ASN A 30 10.60 3.67 3.87
C ASN A 30 9.41 4.54 3.44
N GLU A 31 9.62 5.71 2.85
CA GLU A 31 8.51 6.43 2.25
C GLU A 31 8.16 5.79 0.90
N ILE A 32 7.03 5.09 0.88
CA ILE A 32 6.44 4.58 -0.36
C ILE A 32 5.99 5.80 -1.18
N PRO A 33 6.54 6.01 -2.38
CA PRO A 33 6.08 7.12 -3.20
C PRO A 33 4.58 7.01 -3.42
N ILE A 34 3.83 8.10 -3.24
CA ILE A 34 2.36 8.14 -3.44
C ILE A 34 1.97 7.60 -4.82
N SER A 35 2.86 7.76 -5.82
CA SER A 35 2.67 7.21 -7.17
C SER A 35 2.64 5.68 -7.22
N THR A 36 3.20 4.98 -6.23
CA THR A 36 3.18 3.51 -6.15
C THR A 36 2.10 2.97 -5.23
N THR A 37 1.42 3.82 -4.45
CA THR A 37 0.29 3.42 -3.60
C THR A 37 -0.96 3.13 -4.42
N TYR A 38 -1.18 3.91 -5.48
CA TYR A 38 -2.32 3.77 -6.39
C TYR A 38 -1.86 3.11 -7.69
N GLY A 39 -2.63 2.17 -8.17
CA GLY A 39 -2.36 1.49 -9.42
C GLY A 39 -2.58 -0.02 -9.34
N LYS A 40 -1.85 -0.74 -10.17
CA LYS A 40 -1.99 -2.18 -10.38
C LYS A 40 -0.94 -2.95 -9.61
N TYR A 41 -1.38 -4.00 -8.93
CA TYR A 41 -0.55 -4.98 -8.26
C TYR A 41 -0.81 -6.36 -8.84
N VAL A 42 0.24 -7.16 -9.00
CA VAL A 42 0.16 -8.53 -9.48
C VAL A 42 0.81 -9.45 -8.45
N GLY A 43 0.08 -10.45 -8.00
CA GLY A 43 0.55 -11.31 -6.93
C GLY A 43 -0.21 -12.61 -6.78
N THR A 44 -0.20 -13.13 -5.57
CA THR A 44 -0.90 -14.35 -5.17
C THR A 44 -2.03 -14.01 -4.20
N TYR A 45 -3.08 -14.79 -4.23
CA TYR A 45 -4.13 -14.75 -3.22
C TYR A 45 -4.45 -16.16 -2.72
N GLU A 46 -5.00 -16.20 -1.53
CA GLU A 46 -5.59 -17.39 -0.95
C GLU A 46 -6.99 -17.04 -0.44
N ALA A 47 -7.93 -17.95 -0.66
CA ALA A 47 -9.29 -17.85 -0.13
C ALA A 47 -9.53 -19.04 0.79
N TYR A 48 -10.03 -18.76 1.99
CA TYR A 48 -10.32 -19.74 3.01
C TYR A 48 -11.81 -19.76 3.32
N LEU A 49 -12.32 -20.93 3.65
CA LEU A 49 -13.64 -21.10 4.24
C LEU A 49 -13.69 -20.56 5.68
N PRO A 50 -14.86 -20.38 6.27
CA PRO A 50 -15.00 -19.88 7.65
C PRO A 50 -14.29 -20.74 8.71
N ASP A 51 -14.10 -22.02 8.44
CA ASP A 51 -13.38 -22.96 9.31
C ASP A 51 -11.85 -22.90 9.16
N GLY A 52 -11.33 -22.00 8.29
CA GLY A 52 -9.91 -21.85 8.01
C GLY A 52 -9.36 -22.82 6.98
N THR A 53 -10.20 -23.66 6.34
CA THR A 53 -9.78 -24.55 5.28
C THR A 53 -9.47 -23.76 4.00
N LEU A 54 -8.29 -23.96 3.40
CA LEU A 54 -7.94 -23.37 2.11
C LEU A 54 -8.91 -23.88 1.03
N SER A 55 -9.64 -22.96 0.43
CA SER A 55 -10.63 -23.25 -0.61
C SER A 55 -10.12 -22.96 -2.01
N LYS A 56 -9.24 -21.98 -2.14
CA LYS A 56 -8.63 -21.59 -3.41
C LYS A 56 -7.33 -20.85 -3.18
N ASP A 57 -6.36 -21.09 -4.04
CA ASP A 57 -5.19 -20.24 -4.24
C ASP A 57 -5.12 -19.78 -5.70
N GLY A 58 -4.50 -18.66 -5.94
CA GLY A 58 -4.33 -18.10 -7.27
C GLY A 58 -3.00 -17.39 -7.42
N LYS A 59 -2.39 -17.56 -8.62
CA LYS A 59 -1.16 -16.86 -9.02
C LYS A 59 -1.50 -15.82 -10.08
N SER A 60 -0.66 -14.79 -10.16
CA SER A 60 -0.84 -13.67 -11.10
C SER A 60 -2.17 -12.93 -10.95
N GLN A 61 -2.72 -12.94 -9.72
CA GLN A 61 -3.93 -12.20 -9.40
C GLN A 61 -3.67 -10.70 -9.53
N VAL A 62 -4.54 -10.02 -10.24
CA VAL A 62 -4.50 -8.57 -10.39
C VAL A 62 -5.41 -7.91 -9.37
N MET A 63 -4.86 -6.98 -8.61
CA MET A 63 -5.61 -6.04 -7.80
C MET A 63 -5.23 -4.61 -8.16
N ARG A 64 -6.19 -3.70 -8.13
CA ARG A 64 -5.98 -2.29 -8.46
C ARG A 64 -6.57 -1.41 -7.37
N ILE A 65 -5.79 -0.43 -6.92
CA ILE A 65 -6.28 0.61 -6.02
C ILE A 65 -6.38 1.90 -6.82
N ILE A 66 -7.57 2.46 -6.90
CA ILE A 66 -7.86 3.68 -7.62
C ILE A 66 -8.24 4.75 -6.63
N LYS A 67 -7.56 5.89 -6.70
CA LYS A 67 -7.83 7.05 -5.86
C LYS A 67 -9.19 7.64 -6.22
N GLY A 68 -10.04 7.81 -5.22
CA GLY A 68 -11.31 8.52 -5.33
C GLY A 68 -11.27 9.89 -4.68
N GLU A 69 -12.34 10.66 -4.83
CA GLU A 69 -12.46 11.99 -4.20
C GLU A 69 -12.65 11.91 -2.68
N ASN A 70 -13.48 10.98 -2.20
CA ASN A 70 -13.82 10.83 -0.79
C ASN A 70 -13.25 9.56 -0.16
N SER A 71 -13.06 8.52 -0.95
CA SER A 71 -12.49 7.23 -0.58
C SER A 71 -11.94 6.52 -1.80
N ASP A 72 -11.01 5.62 -1.56
CA ASP A 72 -10.39 4.84 -2.62
C ASP A 72 -11.22 3.58 -2.92
N THR A 73 -11.07 3.06 -4.14
CA THR A 73 -11.73 1.84 -4.62
C THR A 73 -10.71 0.75 -4.83
N LEU A 74 -10.96 -0.44 -4.30
CA LEU A 74 -10.22 -1.65 -4.66
C LEU A 74 -10.98 -2.43 -5.74
N TYR A 75 -10.26 -2.85 -6.76
CA TYR A 75 -10.69 -3.78 -7.79
C TYR A 75 -9.92 -5.08 -7.66
N MET A 76 -10.62 -6.20 -7.81
CA MET A 76 -10.06 -7.55 -7.89
C MET A 76 -10.51 -8.15 -9.21
N ASP A 77 -9.57 -8.35 -10.13
CA ASP A 77 -9.87 -8.85 -11.46
C ASP A 77 -9.87 -10.38 -11.46
N GLN A 78 -10.95 -11.01 -11.93
CA GLN A 78 -11.07 -12.46 -12.16
C GLN A 78 -10.74 -13.33 -10.93
N ILE A 79 -11.24 -12.96 -9.74
CA ILE A 79 -11.04 -13.73 -8.51
C ILE A 79 -11.98 -14.94 -8.44
N ARG A 80 -11.51 -16.01 -7.83
CA ARG A 80 -12.32 -17.21 -7.52
C ARG A 80 -12.22 -17.49 -6.02
N PHE A 81 -13.34 -17.85 -5.41
CA PHE A 81 -13.37 -18.22 -3.99
C PHE A 81 -13.20 -19.72 -3.75
N THR A 82 -13.41 -20.55 -4.78
CA THR A 82 -13.33 -22.00 -4.69
C THR A 82 -13.09 -22.62 -6.05
N ASP A 83 -12.45 -23.78 -6.07
CA ASP A 83 -12.28 -24.59 -7.29
C ASP A 83 -13.57 -25.26 -7.77
N LYS A 84 -14.60 -25.30 -6.92
CA LYS A 84 -15.91 -25.86 -7.29
C LYS A 84 -16.69 -24.99 -8.27
N VAL A 85 -16.31 -23.72 -8.40
CA VAL A 85 -16.95 -22.75 -9.30
C VAL A 85 -16.01 -22.45 -10.47
N HIS A 86 -16.45 -22.70 -11.68
CA HIS A 86 -15.62 -22.55 -12.88
C HIS A 86 -15.50 -21.13 -13.40
N TYR A 87 -16.31 -20.20 -12.94
CA TYR A 87 -16.24 -18.78 -13.32
C TYR A 87 -15.51 -17.96 -12.26
N ALA A 88 -14.86 -16.91 -12.72
CA ALA A 88 -14.19 -15.92 -11.91
C ALA A 88 -15.06 -14.64 -11.86
N PHE A 89 -14.88 -13.84 -10.82
CA PHE A 89 -15.61 -12.60 -10.64
C PHE A 89 -14.66 -11.41 -10.73
N ASP A 90 -15.11 -10.38 -11.42
CA ASP A 90 -14.56 -9.05 -11.24
C ASP A 90 -15.33 -8.38 -10.10
N ILE A 91 -14.60 -7.93 -9.08
CA ILE A 91 -15.17 -7.37 -7.86
C ILE A 91 -14.57 -5.99 -7.65
N ARG A 92 -15.39 -5.04 -7.22
CA ARG A 92 -14.92 -3.75 -6.71
C ARG A 92 -15.66 -3.37 -5.43
N PHE A 93 -14.98 -2.63 -4.58
CA PHE A 93 -15.60 -2.00 -3.42
C PHE A 93 -14.90 -0.71 -3.03
N ASP A 94 -15.70 0.22 -2.55
CA ASP A 94 -15.29 1.55 -2.13
C ASP A 94 -15.09 1.63 -0.62
N GLY A 95 -14.69 2.81 -0.15
CA GLY A 95 -14.57 3.08 1.27
C GLY A 95 -13.20 2.78 1.85
N ILE A 96 -12.19 2.55 1.00
CA ILE A 96 -10.81 2.39 1.45
C ILE A 96 -10.21 3.76 1.72
N LYS A 97 -9.41 3.85 2.76
CA LYS A 97 -8.60 5.02 3.11
C LYS A 97 -7.18 4.63 3.40
N LEU A 98 -6.25 5.37 2.81
CA LEU A 98 -4.86 5.36 3.22
C LEU A 98 -4.73 6.15 4.52
N MET A 99 -4.12 5.54 5.52
CA MET A 99 -3.89 6.17 6.83
C MET A 99 -2.73 7.18 6.75
N GLU A 100 -2.59 8.01 7.77
CA GLU A 100 -1.57 9.08 7.85
C GLU A 100 -0.13 8.56 7.79
N ASP A 101 0.08 7.28 8.15
CA ASP A 101 1.39 6.63 8.05
C ASP A 101 1.84 6.35 6.60
N GLY A 102 0.97 6.62 5.62
CA GLY A 102 1.22 6.38 4.19
C GLY A 102 1.40 4.91 3.81
N LYS A 103 1.16 3.99 4.74
CA LYS A 103 1.44 2.55 4.56
C LYS A 103 0.25 1.65 4.84
N THR A 104 -0.66 2.09 5.68
CA THR A 104 -1.82 1.28 6.12
C THR A 104 -3.08 1.66 5.37
N LEU A 105 -3.80 0.67 4.87
CA LEU A 105 -5.14 0.82 4.29
C LEU A 105 -6.19 0.28 5.27
N LYS A 106 -7.28 1.00 5.42
CA LYS A 106 -8.45 0.56 6.21
C LYS A 106 -9.74 0.91 5.51
N LEU A 107 -10.83 0.25 5.88
CA LEU A 107 -12.16 0.75 5.54
C LEU A 107 -12.50 1.98 6.37
N ALA A 108 -13.16 2.96 5.76
CA ALA A 108 -13.70 4.14 6.44
C ALA A 108 -14.85 3.78 7.40
N SER A 109 -15.52 2.66 7.14
CA SER A 109 -16.59 2.08 7.94
C SER A 109 -16.25 0.62 8.29
N ALA A 110 -17.01 0.00 9.19
CA ALA A 110 -16.78 -1.40 9.57
C ALA A 110 -16.92 -2.38 8.40
N THR A 111 -17.74 -2.02 7.41
CA THR A 111 -18.03 -2.86 6.25
C THR A 111 -18.17 -2.03 4.98
N SER A 112 -18.00 -2.69 3.83
CA SER A 112 -18.34 -2.15 2.51
C SER A 112 -19.08 -3.23 1.71
N VAL A 113 -20.13 -2.84 0.99
CA VAL A 113 -20.85 -3.77 0.12
C VAL A 113 -20.23 -3.70 -1.26
N PRO A 114 -19.70 -4.83 -1.79
CA PRO A 114 -19.05 -4.83 -3.09
C PRO A 114 -20.06 -4.88 -4.23
N GLU A 115 -19.59 -4.47 -5.38
CA GLU A 115 -20.21 -4.74 -6.66
C GLU A 115 -19.40 -5.80 -7.42
N MET A 116 -20.10 -6.66 -8.13
CA MET A 116 -19.51 -7.70 -8.99
C MET A 116 -20.09 -7.58 -10.39
N ILE A 117 -19.30 -7.96 -11.39
CA ILE A 117 -19.85 -8.07 -12.75
C ILE A 117 -20.73 -9.32 -12.83
N TRP A 118 -22.02 -9.07 -13.02
CA TRP A 118 -23.03 -10.08 -13.27
C TRP A 118 -23.81 -9.71 -14.54
N LYS A 119 -23.87 -10.63 -15.50
CA LYS A 119 -24.50 -10.38 -16.83
C LYS A 119 -23.98 -9.12 -17.52
N ASN A 120 -22.67 -8.86 -17.44
CA ASN A 120 -21.95 -7.69 -17.98
C ASN A 120 -22.28 -6.34 -17.33
N GLU A 121 -22.92 -6.32 -16.17
CA GLU A 121 -23.21 -5.11 -15.42
C GLU A 121 -22.66 -5.19 -13.98
N TRP A 122 -22.22 -4.05 -13.46
CA TRP A 122 -21.85 -3.95 -12.05
C TRP A 122 -23.11 -4.05 -11.20
N THR A 123 -23.19 -5.06 -10.39
CA THR A 123 -24.35 -5.38 -9.55
C THR A 123 -23.90 -5.46 -8.09
N THR A 124 -24.61 -4.75 -7.22
CA THR A 124 -24.39 -4.77 -5.77
C THR A 124 -24.65 -6.17 -5.22
N MET A 125 -23.73 -6.71 -4.42
CA MET A 125 -23.76 -8.08 -3.91
C MET A 125 -23.63 -8.11 -2.37
N PRO A 126 -24.72 -7.86 -1.63
CA PRO A 126 -24.68 -7.79 -0.14
C PRO A 126 -24.19 -9.07 0.54
N GLN A 127 -24.43 -10.22 -0.07
CA GLN A 127 -23.96 -11.51 0.46
C GLN A 127 -22.44 -11.66 0.47
N TYR A 128 -21.72 -10.79 -0.25
CA TYR A 128 -20.26 -10.71 -0.27
C TYR A 128 -19.72 -9.49 0.45
N THR A 129 -20.47 -8.94 1.40
CA THR A 129 -20.05 -7.77 2.19
C THR A 129 -18.62 -7.92 2.68
N ILE A 130 -17.81 -6.90 2.43
CA ILE A 130 -16.41 -6.82 2.88
C ILE A 130 -16.39 -6.38 4.33
N SER A 131 -15.61 -7.09 5.15
CA SER A 131 -15.41 -6.77 6.56
C SER A 131 -14.01 -7.17 7.03
N GLY A 132 -13.58 -6.63 8.19
CA GLY A 132 -12.27 -6.95 8.76
C GLY A 132 -11.10 -6.58 7.84
N PHE A 133 -11.28 -5.61 6.96
CA PHE A 133 -10.29 -5.22 5.98
C PHE A 133 -9.06 -4.61 6.65
N SER A 134 -7.91 -5.13 6.30
CA SER A 134 -6.59 -4.63 6.65
C SER A 134 -5.68 -4.69 5.43
N GLY A 135 -5.08 -3.57 5.09
CA GLY A 135 -4.12 -3.48 3.99
C GLY A 135 -2.83 -2.81 4.43
N ARG A 136 -1.72 -3.21 3.85
CA ARG A 136 -0.41 -2.61 4.12
C ARG A 136 0.45 -2.58 2.88
N PHE A 137 1.11 -1.44 2.68
CA PHE A 137 2.18 -1.28 1.70
C PHE A 137 3.56 -1.49 2.33
N THR A 138 4.48 -2.09 1.56
CA THR A 138 5.91 -2.13 1.86
C THR A 138 6.67 -1.91 0.56
N ALA A 139 7.46 -0.84 0.47
CA ALA A 139 8.22 -0.50 -0.73
C ALA A 139 7.38 -0.61 -2.03
N ASP A 140 7.42 -1.74 -2.70
CA ASP A 140 6.73 -2.03 -3.97
C ASP A 140 5.59 -3.05 -3.83
N SER A 141 5.25 -3.45 -2.62
CA SER A 141 4.34 -4.58 -2.38
C SER A 141 3.10 -4.17 -1.60
N LEU A 142 1.96 -4.78 -1.94
CA LEU A 142 0.67 -4.66 -1.28
C LEU A 142 0.30 -5.98 -0.63
N TYR A 143 -0.11 -5.93 0.63
CA TYR A 143 -0.64 -7.04 1.41
C TYR A 143 -2.06 -6.69 1.86
N LEU A 144 -2.99 -7.61 1.69
CA LEU A 144 -4.38 -7.44 2.08
C LEU A 144 -4.89 -8.66 2.83
N ASP A 145 -5.68 -8.41 3.87
CA ASP A 145 -6.45 -9.40 4.61
C ASP A 145 -7.86 -8.87 4.81
N PHE A 146 -8.88 -9.65 4.46
CA PHE A 146 -10.28 -9.26 4.65
C PHE A 146 -11.22 -10.45 4.49
N LYS A 147 -12.46 -10.25 4.94
CA LYS A 147 -13.56 -11.16 4.63
C LYS A 147 -14.38 -10.63 3.46
N CYS A 148 -14.78 -11.52 2.57
CA CYS A 148 -15.71 -11.26 1.49
C CYS A 148 -16.87 -12.26 1.61
N GLY A 149 -17.98 -11.79 2.19
CA GLY A 149 -19.02 -12.68 2.70
C GLY A 149 -18.47 -13.56 3.82
N GLU A 150 -18.61 -14.86 3.66
CA GLU A 150 -18.09 -15.86 4.60
C GLU A 150 -16.62 -16.23 4.34
N ASN A 151 -16.07 -15.93 3.15
CA ASN A 151 -14.71 -16.30 2.80
C ASN A 151 -13.70 -15.31 3.40
N ILE A 152 -12.55 -15.84 3.85
CA ILE A 152 -11.39 -15.04 4.26
C ILE A 152 -10.45 -15.00 3.08
N LEU A 153 -10.00 -13.80 2.69
CA LEU A 153 -9.03 -13.61 1.62
C LEU A 153 -7.76 -12.99 2.16
N THR A 154 -6.63 -13.52 1.70
CA THR A 154 -5.31 -12.92 1.84
C THR A 154 -4.74 -12.64 0.45
N TYR A 155 -3.97 -11.59 0.33
CA TYR A 155 -3.30 -11.21 -0.91
C TYR A 155 -1.92 -10.65 -0.64
N ALA A 156 -0.96 -11.01 -1.50
CA ALA A 156 0.36 -10.42 -1.54
C ALA A 156 0.78 -10.18 -3.00
N GLY A 157 1.01 -8.94 -3.37
CA GLY A 157 1.35 -8.58 -4.76
C GLY A 157 2.33 -7.44 -4.85
N LYS A 158 3.06 -7.39 -5.98
CA LYS A 158 3.99 -6.32 -6.31
C LYS A 158 3.37 -5.33 -7.28
N TYR A 159 3.77 -4.07 -7.13
CA TYR A 159 3.39 -3.01 -8.05
C TYR A 159 3.82 -3.34 -9.48
N SER A 160 2.94 -3.09 -10.44
CA SER A 160 3.16 -3.38 -11.85
C SER A 160 2.91 -2.14 -12.69
N ILE A 161 3.93 -1.72 -13.44
CA ILE A 161 3.86 -0.56 -14.34
C ILE A 161 3.19 -0.91 -15.69
N LYS A 162 2.94 -2.21 -15.94
CA LYS A 162 2.38 -2.70 -17.20
C LYS A 162 0.89 -2.94 -17.13
#